data_12bbdb175eb7d64a47bd22b679aabde5
#
_entry.id   12bbdb175eb7d64a47bd22b679aabde5
#
_cell.length_a   1.000
_cell.length_b   1.000
_cell.length_c   1.000
_cell.angle_alpha   90.00
_cell.angle_beta   90.00
_cell.angle_gamma   90.00
#
_symmetry.space_group_name_H-M   'P 1'
#
loop_
_entity.id
_entity.type
_entity.pdbx_description
1 polymer ?
#
loop_
_entity_poly.entity_id
_entity_poly.type
_entity_poly.pdbx_seq_one_letter_code
_entity_poly.pdbx_strand_id
1 'polypeptide(L)'
;MATTRVVFEIGSKRTFASAIDWPGWCRAGKDQELALQALIDYAPRYAVVAKTAGVPYTLGRWKFDDVDHLRGDATTDFGAPGAMSMLELQRMSKSEVERMCSLVEATWKVFDGVVKKAPASLRKGPRGGGRDRDKIVEHVLGAETGYGSSFALKLKQPEMGDTRAIKALRAAWLEAFRAGADGKPRREGGRSARYMARRIAWHTMDHAWEIEDRSES
;
A
#
# COMPACT_ATOMS: atom_id res chain seq x y z
N MET A 1 25.70 0.75 1.16
CA MET A 1 24.37 1.32 1.48
C MET A 1 23.39 0.81 0.44
N ALA A 2 22.24 0.28 0.85
CA ALA A 2 21.18 -0.07 -0.10
C ALA A 2 20.54 1.22 -0.62
N THR A 3 20.38 1.33 -1.94
CA THR A 3 19.69 2.45 -2.57
C THR A 3 18.20 2.12 -2.67
N THR A 4 17.34 3.03 -2.24
CA THR A 4 15.88 2.90 -2.34
C THR A 4 15.38 3.84 -3.43
N ARG A 5 14.74 3.28 -4.45
CA ARG A 5 14.14 4.07 -5.52
C ARG A 5 12.84 4.71 -5.04
N VAL A 6 12.73 6.01 -5.22
CA VAL A 6 11.55 6.79 -4.82
C VAL A 6 10.90 7.42 -6.04
N VAL A 7 9.58 7.29 -6.11
CA VAL A 7 8.72 7.97 -7.08
C VAL A 7 7.91 9.01 -6.36
N PHE A 8 7.88 10.22 -6.90
CA PHE A 8 7.02 11.30 -6.41
C PHE A 8 5.77 11.45 -7.28
N GLU A 9 4.61 11.49 -6.63
CA GLU A 9 3.34 11.84 -7.27
C GLU A 9 2.89 13.21 -6.75
N ILE A 10 2.89 14.21 -7.64
CA ILE A 10 2.78 15.62 -7.30
C ILE A 10 1.41 16.14 -7.70
N GLY A 11 0.54 16.34 -6.73
CA GLY A 11 -0.74 17.04 -6.86
C GLY A 11 -0.61 18.55 -6.62
N SER A 12 -1.74 19.23 -6.60
CA SER A 12 -1.80 20.67 -6.32
C SER A 12 -1.77 21.01 -4.83
N LYS A 13 -2.17 20.08 -3.97
CA LYS A 13 -2.28 20.26 -2.50
C LYS A 13 -1.40 19.28 -1.73
N ARG A 14 -0.93 18.22 -2.37
CA ARG A 14 -0.27 17.10 -1.72
C ARG A 14 0.69 16.41 -2.67
N THR A 15 1.82 15.99 -2.14
CA THR A 15 2.79 15.14 -2.83
C THR A 15 2.93 13.82 -2.07
N PHE A 16 2.99 12.70 -2.79
CA PHE A 16 3.35 11.41 -2.23
C PHE A 16 4.77 11.03 -2.62
N ALA A 17 5.54 10.51 -1.66
CA ALA A 17 6.79 9.81 -1.89
C ALA A 17 6.54 8.31 -1.69
N SER A 18 6.85 7.50 -2.70
CA SER A 18 6.66 6.05 -2.71
C SER A 18 7.98 5.33 -2.92
N ALA A 19 8.39 4.48 -2.01
CA ALA A 19 9.50 3.55 -2.20
C ALA A 19 9.01 2.42 -3.12
N ILE A 20 9.29 2.52 -4.44
CA ILE A 20 8.63 1.72 -5.47
C ILE A 20 8.89 0.21 -5.34
N ASP A 21 10.03 -0.17 -4.77
CA ASP A 21 10.41 -1.58 -4.55
C ASP A 21 9.93 -2.13 -3.20
N TRP A 22 9.22 -1.30 -2.41
CA TRP A 22 8.75 -1.63 -1.07
C TRP A 22 7.24 -1.37 -0.96
N PRO A 23 6.39 -2.25 -1.52
CA PRO A 23 4.93 -2.09 -1.47
C PRO A 23 4.43 -1.77 -0.05
N GLY A 24 3.66 -0.69 0.08
CA GLY A 24 3.16 -0.20 1.36
C GLY A 24 4.00 0.92 2.00
N TRP A 25 5.26 1.10 1.61
CA TRP A 25 6.08 2.20 2.12
C TRP A 25 5.91 3.44 1.24
N CYS A 26 4.90 4.23 1.58
CA CYS A 26 4.53 5.44 0.88
C CYS A 26 3.92 6.43 1.87
N ARG A 27 4.38 7.68 1.83
CA ARG A 27 3.87 8.75 2.70
C ARG A 27 3.63 10.03 1.90
N ALA A 28 2.79 10.90 2.46
CA ALA A 28 2.45 12.17 1.86
C ALA A 28 3.04 13.34 2.66
N GLY A 29 3.36 14.41 1.93
CA GLY A 29 3.71 15.71 2.46
C GLY A 29 3.05 16.82 1.66
N LYS A 30 3.25 18.07 2.06
CA LYS A 30 2.79 19.24 1.32
C LYS A 30 3.56 19.42 0.01
N ASP A 31 4.82 19.04 0.01
CA ASP A 31 5.77 19.08 -1.09
C ASP A 31 6.66 17.84 -1.10
N GLN A 32 7.62 17.77 -1.98
CA GLN A 32 8.51 16.62 -2.15
C GLN A 32 9.41 16.40 -0.92
N GLU A 33 9.95 17.47 -0.35
CA GLU A 33 10.84 17.39 0.81
C GLU A 33 10.11 16.84 2.01
N LEU A 34 8.93 17.38 2.33
CA LEU A 34 8.09 16.91 3.43
C LEU A 34 7.54 15.51 3.20
N ALA A 35 7.24 15.13 1.95
CA ALA A 35 6.82 13.77 1.62
C ALA A 35 7.96 12.76 1.81
N LEU A 36 9.18 13.12 1.40
CA LEU A 36 10.37 12.28 1.62
C LEU A 36 10.71 12.17 3.10
N GLN A 37 10.65 13.28 3.84
CA GLN A 37 10.88 13.25 5.28
C GLN A 37 9.85 12.34 5.98
N ALA A 38 8.58 12.46 5.64
CA ALA A 38 7.53 11.58 6.19
C ALA A 38 7.77 10.10 5.81
N LEU A 39 8.28 9.82 4.61
CA LEU A 39 8.66 8.46 4.22
C LEU A 39 9.78 7.92 5.12
N ILE A 40 10.80 8.74 5.39
CA ILE A 40 11.94 8.40 6.28
C ILE A 40 11.45 8.14 7.70
N ASP A 41 10.63 9.02 8.24
CA ASP A 41 10.10 8.93 9.61
C ASP A 41 9.28 7.64 9.83
N TYR A 42 8.64 7.13 8.77
CA TYR A 42 7.87 5.88 8.81
C TYR A 42 8.71 4.62 8.55
N ALA A 43 10.01 4.75 8.24
CA ALA A 43 10.89 3.60 8.00
C ALA A 43 10.91 2.59 9.17
N PRO A 44 10.95 3.00 10.46
CA PRO A 44 10.87 2.07 11.59
C PRO A 44 9.54 1.30 11.63
N ARG A 45 8.42 1.96 11.32
CA ARG A 45 7.10 1.31 11.26
C ARG A 45 7.02 0.32 10.09
N TYR A 46 7.61 0.68 8.93
CA TYR A 46 7.67 -0.22 7.77
C TYR A 46 8.60 -1.43 8.00
N ALA A 47 9.62 -1.31 8.85
CA ALA A 47 10.51 -2.43 9.22
C ALA A 47 9.75 -3.65 9.75
N VAL A 48 8.58 -3.44 10.37
CA VAL A 48 7.71 -4.53 10.85
C VAL A 48 7.17 -5.34 9.66
N VAL A 49 6.80 -4.68 8.55
CA VAL A 49 6.35 -5.34 7.32
C VAL A 49 7.48 -6.16 6.72
N ALA A 50 8.65 -5.57 6.54
CA ALA A 50 9.81 -6.25 5.98
C ALA A 50 10.23 -7.48 6.80
N LYS A 51 10.24 -7.35 8.13
CA LYS A 51 10.50 -8.47 9.07
C LYS A 51 9.46 -9.57 8.91
N THR A 52 8.18 -9.22 8.84
CA THR A 52 7.06 -10.17 8.67
C THR A 52 7.15 -10.90 7.33
N ALA A 53 7.63 -10.23 6.30
CA ALA A 53 7.87 -10.81 4.97
C ALA A 53 9.14 -11.67 4.89
N GLY A 54 10.01 -11.64 5.90
CA GLY A 54 11.34 -12.27 5.83
C GLY A 54 12.29 -11.61 4.84
N VAL A 55 12.05 -10.33 4.50
CA VAL A 55 12.86 -9.57 3.54
C VAL A 55 13.89 -8.72 4.30
N PRO A 56 15.19 -8.81 3.97
CA PRO A 56 16.20 -7.97 4.57
C PRO A 56 15.89 -6.48 4.41
N TYR A 57 15.91 -5.74 5.52
CA TYR A 57 15.60 -4.32 5.56
C TYR A 57 16.53 -3.64 6.59
N THR A 58 17.27 -2.64 6.15
CA THR A 58 18.22 -1.95 7.01
C THR A 58 17.67 -0.61 7.44
N LEU A 59 17.52 -0.40 8.75
CA LEU A 59 17.22 0.90 9.33
C LEU A 59 18.46 1.78 9.36
N GLY A 60 18.32 3.06 9.11
CA GLY A 60 19.34 4.08 9.33
C GLY A 60 19.76 4.83 8.08
N ARG A 61 20.93 4.53 7.50
CA ARG A 61 21.47 5.34 6.39
C ARG A 61 20.83 4.94 5.06
N TRP A 62 19.84 5.72 4.63
CA TRP A 62 19.20 5.58 3.33
C TRP A 62 19.93 6.41 2.28
N LYS A 63 20.15 5.83 1.10
CA LYS A 63 20.38 6.56 -0.12
C LYS A 63 19.09 6.46 -0.93
N PHE A 64 18.42 7.57 -1.11
CA PHE A 64 17.25 7.62 -1.99
C PHE A 64 17.70 8.00 -3.40
N ASP A 65 17.14 7.29 -4.36
CA ASP A 65 17.28 7.56 -5.78
C ASP A 65 15.91 8.01 -6.28
N ASP A 66 15.83 9.30 -6.63
CA ASP A 66 14.64 9.90 -7.22
C ASP A 66 14.57 9.48 -8.69
N VAL A 67 13.66 8.56 -8.98
CA VAL A 67 13.63 7.88 -10.27
C VAL A 67 12.47 8.29 -11.18
N ASP A 68 11.44 8.97 -10.65
CA ASP A 68 10.30 9.42 -11.46
C ASP A 68 9.45 10.48 -10.75
N HIS A 69 8.91 11.42 -11.52
CA HIS A 69 7.97 12.44 -11.08
C HIS A 69 6.66 12.30 -11.87
N LEU A 70 5.60 11.93 -11.16
CA LEU A 70 4.29 11.71 -11.73
C LEU A 70 3.40 12.92 -11.48
N ARG A 71 2.64 13.29 -12.48
CA ARG A 71 1.57 14.29 -12.31
C ARG A 71 0.43 13.65 -11.52
N GLY A 72 0.14 14.19 -10.34
CA GLY A 72 -1.03 13.86 -9.56
C GLY A 72 -2.32 14.48 -10.09
N ASP A 73 -3.42 14.04 -9.57
CA ASP A 73 -4.77 14.49 -9.92
C ASP A 73 -5.62 14.76 -8.66
N ALA A 74 -6.93 14.87 -8.83
CA ALA A 74 -7.86 15.06 -7.71
C ALA A 74 -7.79 13.92 -6.69
N THR A 75 -7.44 12.70 -7.09
CA THR A 75 -7.26 11.54 -6.19
C THR A 75 -6.04 11.75 -5.30
N THR A 76 -4.95 12.24 -5.86
CA THR A 76 -3.73 12.62 -5.12
C THR A 76 -4.04 13.69 -4.08
N ASP A 77 -4.73 14.75 -4.49
CA ASP A 77 -5.10 15.86 -3.61
C ASP A 77 -6.12 15.46 -2.54
N PHE A 78 -6.98 14.49 -2.83
CA PHE A 78 -7.89 13.88 -1.86
C PHE A 78 -7.14 13.07 -0.79
N GLY A 79 -5.98 12.50 -1.13
CA GLY A 79 -5.12 11.78 -0.18
C GLY A 79 -4.80 10.34 -0.56
N ALA A 80 -4.83 10.03 -1.85
CA ALA A 80 -4.52 8.67 -2.32
C ALA A 80 -3.59 8.71 -3.55
N PRO A 81 -2.41 8.01 -3.54
CA PRO A 81 -1.50 7.97 -4.67
C PRO A 81 -2.10 7.13 -5.81
N GLY A 82 -2.55 7.76 -6.88
CA GLY A 82 -3.29 7.15 -7.98
C GLY A 82 -2.52 6.97 -9.29
N ALA A 83 -1.42 7.70 -9.46
CA ALA A 83 -0.64 7.65 -10.70
C ALA A 83 0.24 6.40 -10.80
N MET A 84 0.38 5.87 -12.01
CA MET A 84 1.21 4.70 -12.32
C MET A 84 2.47 5.13 -13.07
N SER A 85 3.64 4.77 -12.53
CA SER A 85 4.93 4.99 -13.18
C SER A 85 5.15 4.00 -14.33
N MET A 86 5.89 4.43 -15.36
CA MET A 86 6.36 3.55 -16.42
C MET A 86 7.28 2.42 -15.89
N LEU A 87 7.94 2.63 -14.77
CA LEU A 87 8.72 1.60 -14.07
C LEU A 87 7.86 0.42 -13.62
N GLU A 88 6.58 0.66 -13.33
CA GLU A 88 5.65 -0.38 -12.90
C GLU A 88 5.13 -1.25 -14.06
N LEU A 89 5.40 -0.86 -15.31
CA LEU A 89 5.13 -1.65 -16.51
C LEU A 89 6.29 -2.59 -16.88
N GLN A 90 7.41 -2.50 -16.19
CA GLN A 90 8.56 -3.37 -16.46
C GLN A 90 8.28 -4.80 -16.01
N ARG A 91 8.75 -5.75 -16.83
CA ARG A 91 8.71 -7.18 -16.50
C ARG A 91 9.45 -7.45 -15.19
N MET A 92 8.91 -8.33 -14.38
CA MET A 92 9.52 -8.83 -13.15
C MET A 92 10.11 -10.21 -13.35
N SER A 93 11.27 -10.46 -12.78
CA SER A 93 11.80 -11.81 -12.59
C SER A 93 10.94 -12.59 -11.58
N LYS A 94 11.08 -13.91 -11.55
CA LYS A 94 10.39 -14.75 -10.57
C LYS A 94 10.69 -14.33 -9.14
N SER A 95 11.95 -14.02 -8.83
CA SER A 95 12.35 -13.58 -7.48
C SER A 95 11.76 -12.22 -7.09
N GLU A 96 11.66 -11.27 -8.03
CA GLU A 96 11.02 -9.97 -7.77
C GLU A 96 9.53 -10.12 -7.49
N VAL A 97 8.82 -10.97 -8.26
CA VAL A 97 7.39 -11.25 -8.03
C VAL A 97 7.17 -11.87 -6.66
N GLU A 98 7.93 -12.91 -6.31
CA GLU A 98 7.76 -13.57 -5.01
C GLU A 98 8.10 -12.64 -3.85
N ARG A 99 9.14 -11.82 -3.98
CA ARG A 99 9.45 -10.80 -2.99
C ARG A 99 8.31 -9.79 -2.85
N MET A 100 7.77 -9.31 -3.94
CA MET A 100 6.62 -8.39 -3.96
C MET A 100 5.39 -9.03 -3.29
N CYS A 101 5.06 -10.27 -3.64
CA CYS A 101 3.95 -11.01 -3.04
C CYS A 101 4.15 -11.19 -1.52
N SER A 102 5.36 -11.53 -1.08
CA SER A 102 5.68 -11.68 0.34
C SER A 102 5.49 -10.37 1.12
N LEU A 103 5.90 -9.24 0.52
CA LEU A 103 5.70 -7.92 1.13
C LEU A 103 4.22 -7.55 1.22
N VAL A 104 3.43 -7.78 0.16
CA VAL A 104 1.97 -7.52 0.19
C VAL A 104 1.29 -8.40 1.22
N GLU A 105 1.59 -9.69 1.24
CA GLU A 105 1.05 -10.61 2.25
C GLU A 105 1.40 -10.17 3.68
N ALA A 106 2.61 -9.66 3.88
CA ALA A 106 3.05 -9.13 5.17
C ALA A 106 2.25 -7.88 5.58
N THR A 107 1.89 -6.99 4.64
CA THR A 107 1.03 -5.84 4.98
C THR A 107 -0.33 -6.28 5.50
N TRP A 108 -0.94 -7.31 4.91
CA TRP A 108 -2.19 -7.89 5.43
C TRP A 108 -2.04 -8.50 6.81
N LYS A 109 -0.95 -9.25 7.06
CA LYS A 109 -0.66 -9.83 8.39
C LYS A 109 -0.46 -8.75 9.45
N VAL A 110 0.24 -7.67 9.12
CA VAL A 110 0.44 -6.53 10.02
C VAL A 110 -0.89 -5.84 10.30
N PHE A 111 -1.69 -5.55 9.29
CA PHE A 111 -3.02 -4.96 9.43
C PHE A 111 -3.92 -5.82 10.33
N ASP A 112 -4.02 -7.13 10.05
CA ASP A 112 -4.83 -8.06 10.84
C ASP A 112 -4.37 -8.09 12.31
N GLY A 113 -3.05 -8.00 12.54
CA GLY A 113 -2.45 -7.93 13.88
C GLY A 113 -2.79 -6.64 14.61
N VAL A 114 -2.79 -5.50 13.91
CA VAL A 114 -3.20 -4.19 14.45
C VAL A 114 -4.70 -4.21 14.80
N VAL A 115 -5.54 -4.65 13.86
CA VAL A 115 -7.00 -4.75 14.08
C VAL A 115 -7.34 -5.61 15.30
N LYS A 116 -6.65 -6.73 15.47
CA LYS A 116 -6.87 -7.65 16.62
C LYS A 116 -6.60 -6.99 17.97
N LYS A 117 -5.65 -6.06 18.02
CA LYS A 117 -5.23 -5.39 19.28
C LYS A 117 -6.00 -4.09 19.56
N ALA A 118 -6.52 -3.45 18.50
CA ALA A 118 -7.17 -2.16 18.61
C ALA A 118 -8.53 -2.23 19.29
N PRO A 119 -8.93 -1.20 20.05
CA PRO A 119 -10.29 -1.07 20.58
C PRO A 119 -11.30 -0.94 19.44
N ALA A 120 -12.56 -1.32 19.69
CA ALA A 120 -13.63 -1.20 18.70
C ALA A 120 -13.89 0.28 18.31
N SER A 121 -13.88 1.16 19.30
CA SER A 121 -14.01 2.61 19.10
C SER A 121 -12.64 3.28 19.07
N LEU A 122 -12.39 4.08 18.04
CA LEU A 122 -11.14 4.80 17.86
C LEU A 122 -11.31 6.29 18.18
N ARG A 123 -10.24 6.92 18.66
CA ARG A 123 -10.22 8.36 18.88
C ARG A 123 -10.66 9.11 17.62
N LYS A 124 -11.60 10.01 17.76
CA LYS A 124 -12.07 10.84 16.65
C LYS A 124 -11.03 11.91 16.30
N GLY A 125 -10.98 12.25 15.02
CA GLY A 125 -10.14 13.36 14.58
C GLY A 125 -10.59 14.72 15.14
N PRO A 126 -9.80 15.79 14.96
CA PRO A 126 -10.05 17.11 15.54
C PRO A 126 -11.42 17.71 15.20
N ARG A 127 -12.04 17.24 14.10
CA ARG A 127 -13.38 17.67 13.64
C ARG A 127 -14.49 16.66 13.99
N GLY A 128 -14.24 15.74 14.93
CA GLY A 128 -15.18 14.69 15.29
C GLY A 128 -15.35 13.57 14.26
N GLY A 129 -14.61 13.61 13.14
CA GLY A 129 -14.70 12.62 12.07
C GLY A 129 -13.79 11.41 12.27
N GLY A 130 -13.91 10.46 11.38
CA GLY A 130 -13.12 9.23 11.33
C GLY A 130 -13.95 7.97 11.58
N ARG A 131 -13.61 6.89 10.84
CA ARG A 131 -14.25 5.58 11.01
C ARG A 131 -13.75 4.91 12.29
N ASP A 132 -14.58 4.10 12.91
CA ASP A 132 -14.15 3.18 13.95
C ASP A 132 -13.51 1.91 13.32
N ARG A 133 -12.83 1.11 14.14
CA ARG A 133 -12.01 -0.03 13.69
C ARG A 133 -12.71 -0.93 12.66
N ASP A 134 -13.91 -1.38 12.96
CA ASP A 134 -14.62 -2.33 12.11
C ASP A 134 -15.04 -1.72 10.77
N LYS A 135 -15.39 -0.43 10.77
CA LYS A 135 -15.67 0.33 9.54
C LYS A 135 -14.42 0.57 8.69
N ILE A 136 -13.23 0.63 9.30
CA ILE A 136 -11.96 0.66 8.56
C ILE A 136 -11.72 -0.71 7.92
N VAL A 137 -11.95 -1.81 8.62
CA VAL A 137 -11.80 -3.17 8.08
C VAL A 137 -12.73 -3.39 6.88
N GLU A 138 -14.03 -3.05 7.00
CA GLU A 138 -14.98 -3.12 5.90
C GLU A 138 -14.51 -2.29 4.69
N HIS A 139 -14.00 -1.08 4.94
CA HIS A 139 -13.48 -0.19 3.90
C HIS A 139 -12.26 -0.77 3.20
N VAL A 140 -11.31 -1.35 3.92
CA VAL A 140 -10.12 -1.99 3.34
C VAL A 140 -10.51 -3.18 2.47
N LEU A 141 -11.39 -4.07 2.96
CA LEU A 141 -11.90 -5.22 2.20
C LEU A 141 -12.68 -4.78 0.96
N GLY A 142 -13.49 -3.73 1.08
CA GLY A 142 -14.21 -3.15 -0.05
C GLY A 142 -13.27 -2.58 -1.11
N ALA A 143 -12.21 -1.89 -0.71
CA ALA A 143 -11.21 -1.36 -1.63
C ALA A 143 -10.41 -2.46 -2.32
N GLU A 144 -9.94 -3.49 -1.58
CA GLU A 144 -9.28 -4.66 -2.16
C GLU A 144 -10.14 -5.34 -3.22
N THR A 145 -11.45 -5.45 -2.98
CA THR A 145 -12.40 -6.00 -3.94
C THR A 145 -12.60 -5.08 -5.15
N GLY A 146 -12.82 -3.79 -4.90
CA GLY A 146 -13.07 -2.79 -5.94
C GLY A 146 -11.91 -2.62 -6.92
N TYR A 147 -10.68 -2.72 -6.43
CA TYR A 147 -9.48 -2.68 -7.27
C TYR A 147 -9.40 -3.82 -8.29
N GLY A 148 -10.08 -4.95 -8.03
CA GLY A 148 -10.14 -6.09 -8.94
C GLY A 148 -10.59 -5.72 -10.34
N SER A 149 -11.53 -4.78 -10.47
CA SER A 149 -12.05 -4.33 -11.76
C SER A 149 -10.97 -3.72 -12.66
N SER A 150 -10.00 -3.00 -12.10
CA SER A 150 -8.87 -2.41 -12.85
C SER A 150 -7.82 -3.43 -13.27
N PHE A 151 -7.88 -4.66 -12.72
CA PHE A 151 -6.98 -5.78 -13.01
C PHE A 151 -7.68 -6.97 -13.70
N ALA A 152 -8.92 -6.77 -14.19
CA ALA A 152 -9.76 -7.80 -14.79
C ALA A 152 -10.07 -8.99 -13.85
N LEU A 153 -10.07 -8.77 -12.54
CA LEU A 153 -10.48 -9.75 -11.54
C LEU A 153 -11.93 -9.52 -11.13
N LYS A 154 -12.71 -10.59 -11.14
CA LYS A 154 -14.07 -10.59 -10.59
C LYS A 154 -14.03 -11.09 -9.16
N LEU A 155 -13.98 -10.18 -8.22
CA LEU A 155 -13.88 -10.46 -6.80
C LEU A 155 -15.21 -10.15 -6.11
N LYS A 156 -15.55 -10.93 -5.09
CA LYS A 156 -16.69 -10.66 -4.20
C LYS A 156 -16.14 -10.17 -2.87
N GLN A 157 -16.71 -9.08 -2.36
CA GLN A 157 -16.31 -8.56 -1.04
C GLN A 157 -16.69 -9.58 0.04
N PRO A 158 -15.72 -10.03 0.85
CA PRO A 158 -16.02 -10.89 1.98
C PRO A 158 -16.69 -10.10 3.11
N GLU A 159 -17.50 -10.78 3.90
CA GLU A 159 -17.96 -10.22 5.16
C GLU A 159 -16.80 -10.10 6.15
N MET A 160 -16.86 -9.09 7.01
CA MET A 160 -15.90 -8.93 8.10
C MET A 160 -16.01 -10.15 9.04
N GLY A 161 -14.87 -10.79 9.31
CA GLY A 161 -14.80 -12.00 10.14
C GLY A 161 -14.89 -13.32 9.36
N ASP A 162 -15.31 -13.31 8.09
CA ASP A 162 -15.21 -14.50 7.25
C ASP A 162 -13.77 -14.74 6.81
N THR A 163 -13.00 -15.35 7.72
CA THR A 163 -11.57 -15.62 7.52
C THR A 163 -11.30 -16.44 6.26
N ARG A 164 -12.22 -17.33 5.88
CA ARG A 164 -12.06 -18.17 4.68
C ARG A 164 -12.19 -17.34 3.41
N ALA A 165 -13.22 -16.51 3.33
CA ALA A 165 -13.44 -15.64 2.18
C ALA A 165 -12.36 -14.57 2.06
N ILE A 166 -11.90 -13.98 3.17
CA ILE A 166 -10.78 -13.01 3.19
C ILE A 166 -9.49 -13.67 2.67
N LYS A 167 -9.16 -14.88 3.13
CA LYS A 167 -8.01 -15.62 2.61
C LYS A 167 -8.12 -15.93 1.13
N ALA A 168 -9.31 -16.30 0.64
CA ALA A 168 -9.55 -16.55 -0.79
C ALA A 168 -9.37 -15.27 -1.64
N LEU A 169 -9.89 -14.11 -1.19
CA LEU A 169 -9.69 -12.82 -1.83
C LEU A 169 -8.21 -12.49 -1.97
N ARG A 170 -7.45 -12.59 -0.88
CA ARG A 170 -6.02 -12.26 -0.84
C ARG A 170 -5.19 -13.24 -1.66
N ALA A 171 -5.53 -14.54 -1.64
CA ALA A 171 -4.88 -15.56 -2.49
C ALA A 171 -5.09 -15.25 -3.99
N ALA A 172 -6.31 -14.87 -4.39
CA ALA A 172 -6.61 -14.48 -5.77
C ALA A 172 -5.74 -13.29 -6.24
N TRP A 173 -5.49 -12.31 -5.36
CA TRP A 173 -4.57 -11.22 -5.67
C TRP A 173 -3.12 -11.68 -5.84
N LEU A 174 -2.61 -12.56 -4.97
CA LEU A 174 -1.24 -13.07 -5.10
C LEU A 174 -1.04 -13.89 -6.38
N GLU A 175 -2.03 -14.69 -6.78
CA GLU A 175 -2.01 -15.40 -8.06
C GLU A 175 -2.04 -14.43 -9.24
N ALA A 176 -2.88 -13.41 -9.19
CA ALA A 176 -2.97 -12.38 -10.21
C ALA A 176 -1.65 -11.59 -10.37
N PHE A 177 -0.95 -11.30 -9.26
CA PHE A 177 0.37 -10.65 -9.32
C PHE A 177 1.41 -11.55 -9.98
N ARG A 178 1.43 -12.86 -9.69
CA ARG A 178 2.32 -13.82 -10.35
C ARG A 178 2.02 -13.91 -11.85
N ALA A 179 0.75 -14.00 -12.21
CA ALA A 179 0.33 -14.00 -13.61
C ALA A 179 0.67 -12.68 -14.33
N GLY A 180 0.70 -11.56 -13.60
CA GLY A 180 1.02 -10.21 -14.10
C GLY A 180 2.51 -9.86 -14.15
N ALA A 181 3.42 -10.84 -14.03
CA ALA A 181 4.87 -10.63 -13.98
C ALA A 181 5.45 -10.02 -15.27
N ASP A 182 4.75 -10.11 -16.39
CA ASP A 182 5.13 -9.50 -17.65
C ASP A 182 5.03 -7.97 -17.68
N GLY A 183 4.47 -7.36 -16.62
CA GLY A 183 4.30 -5.92 -16.47
C GLY A 183 3.11 -5.34 -17.24
N LYS A 184 2.42 -6.14 -18.05
CA LYS A 184 1.32 -5.66 -18.90
C LYS A 184 0.02 -5.50 -18.09
N PRO A 185 -0.74 -4.42 -18.31
CA PRO A 185 -2.11 -4.33 -17.82
C PRO A 185 -2.97 -5.49 -18.35
N ARG A 186 -3.86 -6.01 -17.51
CA ARG A 186 -4.72 -7.16 -17.85
C ARG A 186 -5.98 -6.79 -18.63
N ARG A 187 -6.19 -5.52 -18.88
CA ARG A 187 -7.27 -4.97 -19.71
C ARG A 187 -6.85 -3.61 -20.25
N GLU A 188 -7.52 -3.15 -21.29
CA GLU A 188 -7.33 -1.79 -21.79
C GLU A 188 -7.68 -0.77 -20.71
N GLY A 189 -6.85 0.28 -20.55
CA GLY A 189 -6.95 1.25 -19.45
C GLY A 189 -6.74 0.68 -18.05
N GLY A 190 -6.35 -0.59 -17.92
CA GLY A 190 -6.09 -1.27 -16.67
C GLY A 190 -4.74 -0.90 -16.05
N ARG A 191 -4.39 -1.61 -14.99
CA ARG A 191 -3.16 -1.39 -14.21
C ARG A 191 -2.25 -2.61 -14.25
N SER A 192 -0.95 -2.39 -14.03
CA SER A 192 0.04 -3.48 -13.91
C SER A 192 -0.03 -4.17 -12.54
N ALA A 193 0.54 -5.37 -12.45
CA ALA A 193 0.63 -6.10 -11.19
C ALA A 193 1.44 -5.34 -10.14
N ARG A 194 2.55 -4.71 -10.53
CA ARG A 194 3.41 -3.93 -9.64
C ARG A 194 2.66 -2.72 -9.06
N TYR A 195 1.92 -1.99 -9.91
CA TYR A 195 1.07 -0.89 -9.45
C TYR A 195 0.00 -1.36 -8.46
N MET A 196 -0.72 -2.45 -8.78
CA MET A 196 -1.78 -2.95 -7.91
C MET A 196 -1.25 -3.46 -6.57
N ALA A 197 -0.11 -4.13 -6.57
CA ALA A 197 0.56 -4.55 -5.34
C ALA A 197 0.94 -3.35 -4.46
N ARG A 198 1.54 -2.31 -5.05
CA ARG A 198 1.86 -1.07 -4.35
C ARG A 198 0.61 -0.39 -3.79
N ARG A 199 -0.44 -0.29 -4.61
CA ARG A 199 -1.70 0.36 -4.25
C ARG A 199 -2.43 -0.33 -3.10
N ILE A 200 -2.57 -1.65 -3.18
CA ILE A 200 -3.19 -2.46 -2.13
C ILE A 200 -2.39 -2.37 -0.83
N ALA A 201 -1.07 -2.58 -0.91
CA ALA A 201 -0.20 -2.54 0.25
C ALA A 201 -0.19 -1.17 0.93
N TRP A 202 -0.14 -0.07 0.12
CA TRP A 202 -0.23 1.29 0.66
C TRP A 202 -1.54 1.51 1.41
N HIS A 203 -2.68 1.18 0.79
CA HIS A 203 -3.99 1.39 1.39
C HIS A 203 -4.16 0.60 2.70
N THR A 204 -3.70 -0.64 2.69
CA THR A 204 -3.71 -1.51 3.88
C THR A 204 -2.85 -0.91 5.01
N MET A 205 -1.63 -0.46 4.69
CA MET A 205 -0.71 0.09 5.69
C MET A 205 -1.13 1.48 6.18
N ASP A 206 -1.66 2.33 5.30
CA ASP A 206 -2.17 3.65 5.70
C ASP A 206 -3.27 3.51 6.75
N HIS A 207 -4.18 2.56 6.56
CA HIS A 207 -5.22 2.26 7.53
C HIS A 207 -4.73 1.48 8.77
N ALA A 208 -3.70 0.63 8.65
CA ALA A 208 -3.08 0.02 9.82
C ALA A 208 -2.50 1.11 10.74
N TRP A 209 -1.74 2.05 10.18
CA TRP A 209 -1.16 3.16 10.93
C TRP A 209 -2.23 4.15 11.44
N GLU A 210 -3.31 4.38 10.67
CA GLU A 210 -4.45 5.16 11.16
C GLU A 210 -5.06 4.53 12.43
N ILE A 211 -5.25 3.21 12.44
CA ILE A 211 -5.78 2.50 13.61
C ILE A 211 -4.82 2.62 14.79
N GLU A 212 -3.52 2.37 14.59
CA GLU A 212 -2.50 2.49 15.66
C GLU A 212 -2.51 3.90 16.27
N ASP A 213 -2.39 4.93 15.43
CA ASP A 213 -2.32 6.33 15.86
C ASP A 213 -3.59 6.79 16.59
N ARG A 214 -4.75 6.21 16.27
CA ARG A 214 -6.03 6.55 16.88
C ARG A 214 -6.43 5.61 18.03
N SER A 215 -5.64 4.56 18.27
CA SER A 215 -5.79 3.66 19.42
C SER A 215 -5.01 4.14 20.65
N GLU A 216 -4.00 5.00 20.45
CA GLU A 216 -3.25 5.62 21.54
C GLU A 216 -4.11 6.66 22.25
N SER A 217 -4.15 6.56 23.58
CA SER A 217 -4.90 7.43 24.49
C SER A 217 -4.18 8.75 24.71
#